data_21bd54308530c224a683873741b6db76
#
_entry.id   21bd54308530c224a683873741b6db76
#
_cell.length_a   1.000
_cell.length_b   1.000
_cell.length_c   1.000
_cell.angle_alpha   90.00
_cell.angle_beta   90.00
_cell.angle_gamma   90.00
#
_symmetry.space_group_name_H-M   'P 1'
#
loop_
_entity.id
_entity.type
_entity.pdbx_description
1 polymer ?
#
loop_
_entity_poly.entity_id
_entity_poly.type
_entity_poly.pdbx_seq_one_letter_code
_entity_poly.pdbx_strand_id
1 'polypeptide(L)'
;MLNAENDKTAQVQSVEAAVTTAVQSAEAKNSGAGAVDQAKTAVPVTVQLVVISGRSGSGKTVALRALEDLGYYCIDNLPVMFLRELTDIAPDRYPKLAVSIDIRNIPEEEGYIGELLNHIKHDERIHTTVIFCDADDQVLIKRYSETRRLHPLSKNHLSLNEAIVLERTKLSSISGYADLRIDTSELSVHELSQEVVTAITGRPEKRLVMVFESFGFKNGIAKDADFVFDARFLPNPYWEKPLRSYTGLDEPVKEFFSRHSTVDTYINQIDELLMYWLRDIESSNRSYLTVSIGCTGGCHRSVYIAQSLADRYNGRGFYVQVRHRSLNINARLEHAAPSH
;
A
#
# COMPACT_ATOMS: atom_id res chain seq x y z
N MET A 1 -23.33 -10.09 26.06
CA MET A 1 -23.63 -8.81 25.42
C MET A 1 -23.26 -7.60 26.28
N LEU A 2 -23.55 -7.56 27.56
CA LEU A 2 -23.23 -6.41 28.44
C LEU A 2 -21.74 -6.07 28.62
N ASN A 3 -20.82 -7.02 28.51
CA ASN A 3 -19.35 -6.76 28.65
C ASN A 3 -18.70 -6.11 27.43
N ALA A 4 -19.27 -6.26 26.23
CA ALA A 4 -18.71 -5.67 25.01
C ALA A 4 -19.08 -4.19 24.84
N GLU A 5 -20.21 -3.77 25.39
CA GLU A 5 -20.62 -2.36 25.42
C GLU A 5 -19.81 -1.56 26.43
N ASN A 6 -19.52 -2.15 27.60
CA ASN A 6 -18.69 -1.49 28.61
C ASN A 6 -17.23 -1.29 28.14
N ASP A 7 -16.68 -2.22 27.36
CA ASP A 7 -15.31 -2.11 26.83
C ASP A 7 -15.22 -1.03 25.73
N LYS A 8 -16.25 -0.90 24.88
CA LYS A 8 -16.36 0.19 23.89
C LYS A 8 -16.49 1.55 24.55
N THR A 9 -17.32 1.65 25.61
CA THR A 9 -17.53 2.91 26.33
C THR A 9 -16.25 3.35 27.06
N ALA A 10 -15.51 2.43 27.65
CA ALA A 10 -14.23 2.71 28.30
C ALA A 10 -13.14 3.14 27.29
N GLN A 11 -13.12 2.57 26.10
CA GLN A 11 -12.20 2.98 25.02
C GLN A 11 -12.55 4.37 24.49
N VAL A 12 -13.81 4.68 24.27
CA VAL A 12 -14.26 6.02 23.85
C VAL A 12 -13.90 7.06 24.90
N GLN A 13 -14.16 6.80 26.18
CA GLN A 13 -13.80 7.71 27.26
C GLN A 13 -12.27 7.91 27.39
N SER A 14 -11.45 6.89 27.13
CA SER A 14 -10.00 7.03 27.17
C SER A 14 -9.46 7.86 25.99
N VAL A 15 -10.09 7.79 24.82
CA VAL A 15 -9.73 8.59 23.64
C VAL A 15 -10.22 10.02 23.81
N GLU A 16 -11.44 10.24 24.32
CA GLU A 16 -11.94 11.57 24.68
C GLU A 16 -11.06 12.24 25.74
N ALA A 17 -10.61 11.49 26.74
CA ALA A 17 -9.69 12.01 27.76
C ALA A 17 -8.31 12.34 27.14
N ALA A 18 -7.80 11.52 26.22
CA ALA A 18 -6.53 11.78 25.52
C ALA A 18 -6.64 13.00 24.59
N VAL A 19 -7.74 13.13 23.85
CA VAL A 19 -8.03 14.31 23.02
C VAL A 19 -8.21 15.56 23.90
N THR A 20 -8.95 15.46 25.00
CA THR A 20 -9.17 16.57 25.94
C THR A 20 -7.87 16.98 26.62
N THR A 21 -7.02 16.03 27.03
CA THR A 21 -5.72 16.32 27.66
C THR A 21 -4.75 16.95 26.66
N ALA A 22 -4.76 16.51 25.39
CA ALA A 22 -3.98 17.13 24.32
C ALA A 22 -4.45 18.57 24.04
N VAL A 23 -5.76 18.80 24.07
CA VAL A 23 -6.36 20.13 23.95
C VAL A 23 -5.96 21.05 25.12
N GLN A 24 -6.06 20.58 26.35
CA GLN A 24 -5.71 21.38 27.55
C GLN A 24 -4.19 21.65 27.67
N SER A 25 -3.34 20.73 27.29
CA SER A 25 -1.88 20.95 27.29
C SER A 25 -1.43 21.92 26.21
N ALA A 26 -2.16 22.03 25.10
CA ALA A 26 -1.91 23.03 24.05
C ALA A 26 -2.37 24.45 24.47
N GLU A 27 -3.46 24.56 25.21
CA GLU A 27 -3.96 25.84 25.72
C GLU A 27 -3.02 26.47 26.77
N ALA A 28 -2.39 25.64 27.61
CA ALA A 28 -1.44 26.10 28.64
C ALA A 28 -0.12 26.66 28.06
N LYS A 29 0.24 26.33 26.84
CA LYS A 29 1.47 26.81 26.17
C LYS A 29 1.27 28.10 25.36
N ASN A 30 0.05 28.56 25.15
CA ASN A 30 -0.25 29.68 24.24
C ASN A 30 -0.67 31.00 24.95
N SER A 31 -0.58 31.08 26.30
CA SER A 31 -0.94 32.27 27.07
C SER A 31 0.17 33.32 27.22
N GLY A 32 1.18 33.30 26.37
CA GLY A 32 2.33 34.20 26.50
C GLY A 32 2.91 34.71 25.19
N ALA A 33 2.15 35.42 24.35
CA ALA A 33 2.75 36.29 23.32
C ALA A 33 1.75 37.36 22.87
N GLY A 34 2.18 38.63 23.02
CA GLY A 34 1.38 39.81 22.77
C GLY A 34 1.07 40.09 21.31
N ALA A 35 0.00 40.82 21.11
CA ALA A 35 -0.54 41.27 19.84
C ALA A 35 0.45 42.16 19.06
N VAL A 36 0.69 41.83 17.79
CA VAL A 36 1.14 42.78 16.74
C VAL A 36 0.29 42.56 15.50
N ASP A 37 -0.50 43.57 15.24
CA ASP A 37 -1.33 43.75 14.05
C ASP A 37 -0.45 43.92 12.80
N GLN A 38 -0.54 43.02 11.82
CA GLN A 38 -0.23 43.27 10.43
C GLN A 38 -1.02 42.32 9.54
N ALA A 39 -1.99 42.88 8.80
CA ALA A 39 -2.70 42.20 7.73
C ALA A 39 -1.71 41.83 6.60
N LYS A 40 -1.17 40.62 6.66
CA LYS A 40 -0.55 39.92 5.53
C LYS A 40 -1.59 38.97 4.96
N THR A 41 -1.83 39.02 3.68
CA THR A 41 -2.55 38.05 2.89
C THR A 41 -2.02 36.65 3.25
N ALA A 42 -2.75 35.94 4.12
CA ALA A 42 -2.39 34.62 4.58
C ALA A 42 -2.52 33.66 3.38
N VAL A 43 -1.40 33.11 2.93
CA VAL A 43 -1.38 31.90 2.12
C VAL A 43 -2.11 30.83 2.94
N PRO A 44 -3.12 30.14 2.38
CA PRO A 44 -3.82 29.11 3.15
C PRO A 44 -2.81 28.06 3.66
N VAL A 45 -2.77 27.88 4.97
CA VAL A 45 -1.89 26.90 5.61
C VAL A 45 -2.42 25.53 5.22
N THR A 46 -1.74 24.86 4.29
CA THR A 46 -2.09 23.53 3.86
C THR A 46 -1.57 22.52 4.88
N VAL A 47 -2.48 21.80 5.53
CA VAL A 47 -2.14 20.71 6.45
C VAL A 47 -1.59 19.55 5.65
N GLN A 48 -0.45 19.00 6.07
CA GLN A 48 0.06 17.73 5.57
C GLN A 48 -0.49 16.60 6.42
N LEU A 49 -1.47 15.86 5.90
CA LEU A 49 -2.04 14.71 6.58
C LEU A 49 -1.47 13.42 5.97
N VAL A 50 -0.86 12.57 6.82
CA VAL A 50 -0.44 11.23 6.43
C VAL A 50 -1.33 10.21 7.15
N VAL A 51 -2.05 9.39 6.38
CA VAL A 51 -2.84 8.28 6.90
C VAL A 51 -2.08 6.99 6.66
N ILE A 52 -1.68 6.30 7.74
CA ILE A 52 -1.00 5.01 7.67
C ILE A 52 -1.99 3.91 7.95
N SER A 53 -2.15 2.97 7.05
CA SER A 53 -2.89 1.73 7.28
C SER A 53 -2.08 0.53 6.82
N GLY A 54 -2.61 -0.65 6.99
CA GLY A 54 -1.95 -1.87 6.57
C GLY A 54 -2.16 -3.01 7.55
N ARG A 55 -1.66 -4.17 7.15
CA ARG A 55 -1.87 -5.41 7.91
C ARG A 55 -1.19 -5.37 9.27
N SER A 56 -1.76 -6.07 10.20
CA SER A 56 -1.21 -6.20 11.55
C SER A 56 0.14 -6.92 11.49
N GLY A 57 1.18 -6.30 12.06
CA GLY A 57 2.56 -6.79 11.96
C GLY A 57 3.33 -6.29 10.71
N SER A 58 2.73 -5.48 9.83
CA SER A 58 3.39 -4.93 8.64
C SER A 58 4.29 -3.71 8.91
N GLY A 59 4.43 -3.26 10.15
CA GLY A 59 5.34 -2.17 10.49
C GLY A 59 4.72 -0.77 10.59
N LYS A 60 3.38 -0.63 10.65
CA LYS A 60 2.68 0.67 10.81
C LYS A 60 3.27 1.57 11.91
N THR A 61 3.56 1.00 13.07
CA THR A 61 4.15 1.75 14.20
C THR A 61 5.56 2.27 13.89
N VAL A 62 6.33 1.54 13.10
CA VAL A 62 7.66 1.99 12.64
C VAL A 62 7.49 3.17 11.69
N ALA A 63 6.57 3.06 10.74
CA ALA A 63 6.25 4.12 9.80
C ALA A 63 5.76 5.40 10.53
N LEU A 64 4.92 5.24 11.55
CA LEU A 64 4.42 6.37 12.34
C LEU A 64 5.55 7.08 13.12
N ARG A 65 6.47 6.32 13.72
CA ARG A 65 7.65 6.89 14.40
C ARG A 65 8.56 7.64 13.45
N ALA A 66 8.76 7.14 12.23
CA ALA A 66 9.56 7.84 11.23
C ALA A 66 8.95 9.21 10.86
N LEU A 67 7.62 9.33 10.88
CA LEU A 67 6.93 10.61 10.68
C LEU A 67 7.01 11.51 11.91
N GLU A 68 7.00 10.96 13.12
CA GLU A 68 7.22 11.71 14.36
C GLU A 68 8.60 12.39 14.35
N ASP A 69 9.64 11.67 13.90
CA ASP A 69 11.01 12.22 13.72
C ASP A 69 11.05 13.34 12.66
N LEU A 70 10.14 13.36 11.69
CA LEU A 70 9.96 14.44 10.71
C LEU A 70 9.10 15.62 11.23
N GLY A 71 8.71 15.58 12.51
CA GLY A 71 7.95 16.63 13.17
C GLY A 71 6.43 16.57 12.90
N TYR A 72 5.91 15.41 12.52
CA TYR A 72 4.46 15.20 12.46
C TYR A 72 3.90 14.98 13.87
N TYR A 73 2.72 15.53 14.14
CA TYR A 73 1.93 15.14 15.29
C TYR A 73 1.29 13.77 14.98
N CYS A 74 1.66 12.75 15.75
CA CYS A 74 1.30 11.37 15.44
C CYS A 74 0.21 10.83 16.38
N ILE A 75 -0.84 10.23 15.79
CA ILE A 75 -1.92 9.55 16.53
C ILE A 75 -1.94 8.09 16.09
N ASP A 76 -1.63 7.18 17.01
CA ASP A 76 -1.67 5.74 16.73
C ASP A 76 -3.06 5.18 16.99
N ASN A 77 -3.50 4.27 16.10
CA ASN A 77 -4.74 3.52 16.24
C ASN A 77 -6.00 4.40 16.35
N LEU A 78 -6.10 5.44 15.51
CA LEU A 78 -7.26 6.34 15.48
C LEU A 78 -8.51 5.58 15.00
N PRO A 79 -9.63 5.63 15.75
CA PRO A 79 -10.91 5.17 15.24
C PRO A 79 -11.34 6.01 14.03
N VAL A 80 -11.68 5.34 12.92
CA VAL A 80 -11.95 5.99 11.62
C VAL A 80 -13.02 7.08 11.72
N MET A 81 -14.00 6.90 12.60
CA MET A 81 -15.09 7.88 12.83
C MET A 81 -14.58 9.26 13.28
N PHE A 82 -13.43 9.33 13.96
CA PHE A 82 -12.85 10.61 14.42
C PHE A 82 -11.93 11.27 13.39
N LEU A 83 -11.67 10.63 12.25
CA LEU A 83 -10.78 11.19 11.26
C LEU A 83 -11.34 12.49 10.66
N ARG A 84 -12.65 12.58 10.50
CA ARG A 84 -13.32 13.78 9.98
C ARG A 84 -13.21 14.94 10.94
N GLU A 85 -13.57 14.74 12.21
CA GLU A 85 -13.47 15.77 13.26
C GLU A 85 -12.03 16.25 13.43
N LEU A 86 -11.08 15.32 13.33
CA LEU A 86 -9.66 15.65 13.40
C LEU A 86 -9.22 16.55 12.22
N THR A 87 -9.69 16.28 11.02
CA THR A 87 -9.38 17.11 9.84
C THR A 87 -10.01 18.48 9.87
N ASP A 88 -11.16 18.65 10.54
CA ASP A 88 -11.78 19.96 10.73
C ASP A 88 -10.99 20.87 11.70
N ILE A 89 -10.31 20.27 12.67
CA ILE A 89 -9.51 20.98 13.69
C ILE A 89 -8.05 21.16 13.25
N ALA A 90 -7.53 20.28 12.40
CA ALA A 90 -6.13 20.23 12.04
C ALA A 90 -5.57 21.53 11.42
N PRO A 91 -6.28 22.25 10.53
CA PRO A 91 -5.76 23.46 9.89
C PRO A 91 -5.28 24.54 10.86
N ASP A 92 -5.93 24.62 12.02
CA ASP A 92 -5.63 25.66 13.01
C ASP A 92 -4.52 25.25 14.00
N ARG A 93 -4.25 23.93 14.12
CA ARG A 93 -3.40 23.43 15.21
C ARG A 93 -2.23 22.56 14.77
N TYR A 94 -2.39 21.78 13.69
CA TYR A 94 -1.42 20.76 13.31
C TYR A 94 -1.05 20.86 11.82
N PRO A 95 -0.02 21.63 11.46
CA PRO A 95 0.41 21.76 10.06
C PRO A 95 0.92 20.44 9.48
N LYS A 96 1.39 19.53 10.34
CA LYS A 96 1.82 18.17 9.98
C LYS A 96 1.15 17.18 10.92
N LEU A 97 0.30 16.33 10.37
CA LEU A 97 -0.48 15.34 11.12
C LEU A 97 -0.30 13.96 10.52
N ALA A 98 -0.04 12.97 11.34
CA ALA A 98 0.02 11.58 10.92
C ALA A 98 -0.89 10.72 11.80
N VAL A 99 -1.70 9.88 11.17
CA VAL A 99 -2.62 8.98 11.88
C VAL A 99 -2.42 7.55 11.43
N SER A 100 -2.46 6.59 12.34
CA SER A 100 -2.53 5.19 11.98
C SER A 100 -3.95 4.65 12.16
N ILE A 101 -4.41 3.86 11.19
CA ILE A 101 -5.71 3.17 11.20
C ILE A 101 -5.46 1.67 11.21
N ASP A 102 -5.95 1.00 12.25
CA ASP A 102 -5.84 -0.45 12.43
C ASP A 102 -7.15 -1.15 12.06
N ILE A 103 -7.07 -2.42 11.70
CA ILE A 103 -8.24 -3.27 11.37
C ILE A 103 -9.33 -3.26 12.44
N ARG A 104 -8.97 -3.04 13.70
CA ARG A 104 -9.91 -2.98 14.84
C ARG A 104 -10.86 -1.80 14.77
N ASN A 105 -10.47 -0.75 14.07
CA ASN A 105 -11.16 0.53 13.98
C ASN A 105 -11.84 0.74 12.63
N ILE A 106 -11.87 -0.29 11.78
CA ILE A 106 -12.53 -0.24 10.49
C ILE A 106 -14.00 -0.60 10.68
N PRO A 107 -14.95 0.27 10.29
CA PRO A 107 -16.38 -0.02 10.31
C PRO A 107 -16.70 -1.23 9.40
N GLU A 108 -17.75 -1.96 9.75
CA GLU A 108 -18.23 -3.08 8.92
C GLU A 108 -19.00 -2.60 7.67
N GLU A 109 -19.37 -1.33 7.65
CA GLU A 109 -20.08 -0.70 6.54
C GLU A 109 -19.16 -0.55 5.32
N GLU A 110 -19.52 -1.26 4.24
CA GLU A 110 -18.76 -1.21 3.00
C GLU A 110 -18.83 0.19 2.38
N GLY A 111 -17.68 0.71 1.93
CA GLY A 111 -17.59 2.01 1.27
C GLY A 111 -17.32 3.20 2.21
N TYR A 112 -17.64 3.12 3.50
CA TYR A 112 -17.49 4.24 4.44
C TYR A 112 -16.08 4.86 4.44
N ILE A 113 -15.04 4.04 4.50
CA ILE A 113 -13.64 4.52 4.49
C ILE A 113 -13.31 5.19 3.15
N GLY A 114 -13.77 4.62 2.06
CA GLY A 114 -13.55 5.17 0.72
C GLY A 114 -14.17 6.55 0.57
N GLU A 115 -15.41 6.72 0.98
CA GLU A 115 -16.12 8.00 0.95
C GLU A 115 -15.43 9.02 1.84
N LEU A 116 -15.02 8.63 3.04
CA LEU A 116 -14.31 9.50 3.97
C LEU A 116 -12.96 9.97 3.42
N LEU A 117 -12.13 9.04 2.91
CA LEU A 117 -10.83 9.38 2.34
C LEU A 117 -10.98 10.25 1.08
N ASN A 118 -11.98 9.98 0.25
CA ASN A 118 -12.29 10.83 -0.90
C ASN A 118 -12.70 12.24 -0.45
N HIS A 119 -13.55 12.34 0.55
CA HIS A 119 -13.96 13.64 1.10
C HIS A 119 -12.76 14.45 1.59
N ILE A 120 -11.86 13.83 2.36
CA ILE A 120 -10.66 14.49 2.89
C ILE A 120 -9.67 14.84 1.78
N LYS A 121 -9.50 13.99 0.77
CA LYS A 121 -8.62 14.27 -0.38
C LYS A 121 -9.10 15.42 -1.25
N HIS A 122 -10.39 15.76 -1.23
CA HIS A 122 -10.97 16.90 -1.96
C HIS A 122 -10.96 18.21 -1.15
N ASP A 123 -10.54 18.17 0.12
CA ASP A 123 -10.39 19.41 0.91
C ASP A 123 -9.10 20.13 0.53
N GLU A 124 -9.23 21.29 -0.10
CA GLU A 124 -8.09 22.10 -0.56
C GLU A 124 -7.17 22.58 0.58
N ARG A 125 -7.65 22.56 1.82
CA ARG A 125 -6.87 22.93 3.01
C ARG A 125 -5.93 21.82 3.47
N ILE A 126 -6.13 20.57 2.97
CA ILE A 126 -5.45 19.37 3.47
C ILE A 126 -4.78 18.64 2.32
N HIS A 127 -3.47 18.50 2.39
CA HIS A 127 -2.73 17.63 1.48
C HIS A 127 -2.62 16.23 2.10
N THR A 128 -3.43 15.30 1.61
CA THR A 128 -3.52 13.95 2.17
C THR A 128 -2.66 12.95 1.41
N THR A 129 -1.85 12.18 2.14
CA THR A 129 -1.11 11.02 1.63
C THR A 129 -1.52 9.77 2.40
N VAL A 130 -1.98 8.74 1.71
CA VAL A 130 -2.34 7.46 2.32
C VAL A 130 -1.24 6.44 2.06
N ILE A 131 -0.63 5.93 3.13
CA ILE A 131 0.41 4.88 3.08
C ILE A 131 -0.20 3.56 3.54
N PHE A 132 -0.05 2.52 2.74
CA PHE A 132 -0.46 1.17 3.09
C PHE A 132 0.76 0.27 3.26
N CYS A 133 1.00 -0.21 4.49
CA CYS A 133 2.06 -1.15 4.79
C CYS A 133 1.55 -2.59 4.65
N ASP A 134 2.25 -3.41 3.87
CA ASP A 134 1.94 -4.81 3.66
C ASP A 134 3.17 -5.70 3.89
N ALA A 135 2.97 -6.98 4.00
CA ALA A 135 4.01 -8.00 3.99
C ALA A 135 3.43 -9.35 3.57
N ASP A 136 4.28 -10.26 3.11
CA ASP A 136 3.87 -11.62 2.80
C ASP A 136 3.27 -12.33 4.01
N ASP A 137 2.28 -13.21 3.79
CA ASP A 137 1.60 -13.95 4.85
C ASP A 137 2.58 -14.73 5.72
N GLN A 138 3.57 -15.36 5.09
CA GLN A 138 4.61 -16.13 5.78
C GLN A 138 5.46 -15.25 6.71
N VAL A 139 5.77 -14.03 6.25
CA VAL A 139 6.53 -13.05 7.04
C VAL A 139 5.70 -12.57 8.23
N LEU A 140 4.41 -12.30 8.02
CA LEU A 140 3.52 -11.91 9.11
C LEU A 140 3.37 -13.02 10.15
N ILE A 141 3.17 -14.28 9.72
CA ILE A 141 3.10 -15.45 10.61
C ILE A 141 4.39 -15.55 11.45
N LYS A 142 5.55 -15.39 10.80
CA LYS A 142 6.85 -15.43 11.48
C LYS A 142 6.95 -14.31 12.53
N ARG A 143 6.64 -13.07 12.15
CA ARG A 143 6.66 -11.90 13.06
C ARG A 143 5.73 -12.09 14.27
N TYR A 144 4.54 -12.66 14.07
CA TYR A 144 3.61 -12.99 15.16
C TYR A 144 4.16 -14.07 16.07
N SER A 145 4.79 -15.11 15.52
CA SER A 145 5.42 -16.18 16.28
C SER A 145 6.56 -15.68 17.15
N GLU A 146 7.38 -14.78 16.61
CA GLU A 146 8.51 -14.17 17.33
C GLU A 146 8.06 -13.23 18.45
N THR A 147 7.04 -12.40 18.18
CA THR A 147 6.55 -11.42 19.17
C THR A 147 5.59 -12.01 20.19
N ARG A 148 5.08 -13.23 19.97
CA ARG A 148 4.08 -13.92 20.80
C ARG A 148 2.83 -13.07 21.08
N ARG A 149 2.47 -12.16 20.17
CA ARG A 149 1.25 -11.35 20.27
C ARG A 149 0.09 -12.08 19.61
N LEU A 150 -1.11 -11.87 20.15
CA LEU A 150 -2.32 -12.34 19.48
C LEU A 150 -2.70 -11.38 18.34
N HIS A 151 -3.08 -11.97 17.21
CA HIS A 151 -3.60 -11.18 16.10
C HIS A 151 -4.94 -10.50 16.50
N PRO A 152 -5.20 -9.24 16.11
CA PRO A 152 -6.41 -8.51 16.50
C PRO A 152 -7.71 -9.28 16.22
N LEU A 153 -7.77 -10.01 15.11
CA LEU A 153 -8.94 -10.80 14.71
C LEU A 153 -8.99 -12.21 15.32
N SER A 154 -7.93 -12.69 15.99
CA SER A 154 -7.93 -14.03 16.63
C SER A 154 -8.85 -14.13 17.85
N LYS A 155 -9.38 -13.01 18.34
CA LYS A 155 -10.39 -12.99 19.45
C LYS A 155 -11.68 -13.75 19.08
N ASN A 156 -11.92 -14.02 17.81
CA ASN A 156 -13.11 -14.71 17.30
C ASN A 156 -12.87 -16.21 17.02
N HIS A 157 -12.00 -16.86 17.77
CA HIS A 157 -11.64 -18.28 17.61
C HIS A 157 -10.98 -18.63 16.26
N LEU A 158 -10.48 -17.63 15.52
CA LEU A 158 -9.75 -17.84 14.28
C LEU A 158 -8.30 -18.23 14.56
N SER A 159 -7.77 -19.18 13.78
CA SER A 159 -6.34 -19.42 13.72
C SER A 159 -5.61 -18.18 13.18
N LEU A 160 -4.30 -18.10 13.41
CA LEU A 160 -3.49 -16.99 12.91
C LEU A 160 -3.58 -16.85 11.37
N ASN A 161 -3.55 -17.97 10.65
CA ASN A 161 -3.69 -17.96 9.18
C ASN A 161 -5.04 -17.43 8.72
N GLU A 162 -6.13 -17.88 9.32
CA GLU A 162 -7.48 -17.41 9.00
C GLU A 162 -7.65 -15.92 9.32
N ALA A 163 -7.11 -15.47 10.45
CA ALA A 163 -7.13 -14.06 10.85
C ALA A 163 -6.36 -13.17 9.86
N ILE A 164 -5.20 -13.61 9.38
CA ILE A 164 -4.36 -12.94 8.39
C ILE A 164 -5.09 -12.84 7.02
N VAL A 165 -5.73 -13.91 6.58
CA VAL A 165 -6.51 -13.92 5.33
C VAL A 165 -7.74 -13.01 5.43
N LEU A 166 -8.47 -13.08 6.54
CA LEU A 166 -9.63 -12.23 6.79
C LEU A 166 -9.25 -10.75 6.85
N GLU A 167 -8.13 -10.43 7.50
CA GLU A 167 -7.62 -9.06 7.58
C GLU A 167 -7.32 -8.49 6.20
N ARG A 168 -6.68 -9.24 5.31
CA ARG A 168 -6.42 -8.84 3.92
C ARG A 168 -7.71 -8.46 3.21
N THR A 169 -8.76 -9.27 3.36
CA THR A 169 -10.05 -9.00 2.73
C THR A 169 -10.70 -7.74 3.28
N LYS A 170 -10.69 -7.54 4.60
CA LYS A 170 -11.27 -6.36 5.25
C LYS A 170 -10.51 -5.07 4.92
N LEU A 171 -9.19 -5.15 4.72
CA LEU A 171 -8.35 -3.99 4.39
C LEU A 171 -8.31 -3.67 2.89
N SER A 172 -8.94 -4.49 2.02
CA SER A 172 -8.89 -4.30 0.56
C SER A 172 -9.42 -2.94 0.13
N SER A 173 -10.47 -2.43 0.77
CA SER A 173 -11.03 -1.11 0.49
C SER A 173 -10.01 0.00 0.75
N ILE A 174 -9.42 0.06 1.95
CA ILE A 174 -8.44 1.11 2.29
C ILE A 174 -7.15 0.98 1.46
N SER A 175 -6.74 -0.26 1.15
CA SER A 175 -5.62 -0.55 0.28
C SER A 175 -5.81 0.04 -1.14
N GLY A 176 -7.05 0.06 -1.65
CA GLY A 176 -7.39 0.68 -2.93
C GLY A 176 -7.19 2.20 -2.98
N TYR A 177 -7.28 2.88 -1.85
CA TYR A 177 -7.09 4.33 -1.73
C TYR A 177 -5.65 4.75 -1.38
N ALA A 178 -4.73 3.78 -1.23
CA ALA A 178 -3.35 4.07 -0.88
C ALA A 178 -2.61 4.82 -2.00
N ASP A 179 -2.01 5.95 -1.65
CA ASP A 179 -1.11 6.71 -2.54
C ASP A 179 0.27 6.04 -2.60
N LEU A 180 0.65 5.32 -1.54
CA LEU A 180 1.88 4.56 -1.46
C LEU A 180 1.63 3.21 -0.80
N ARG A 181 2.10 2.13 -1.41
CA ARG A 181 2.16 0.80 -0.78
C ARG A 181 3.61 0.44 -0.51
N ILE A 182 3.90 0.07 0.73
CA ILE A 182 5.23 -0.37 1.15
C ILE A 182 5.15 -1.85 1.50
N ASP A 183 5.83 -2.67 0.69
CA ASP A 183 6.05 -4.06 1.03
C ASP A 183 7.22 -4.16 2.01
N THR A 184 6.92 -4.58 3.23
CA THR A 184 7.91 -4.65 4.31
C THR A 184 8.47 -6.06 4.51
N SER A 185 8.21 -7.00 3.59
CA SER A 185 8.59 -8.41 3.73
C SER A 185 10.08 -8.59 3.97
N GLU A 186 10.89 -7.88 3.18
CA GLU A 186 12.36 -7.95 3.22
C GLU A 186 13.02 -6.74 3.91
N LEU A 187 12.21 -5.78 4.39
CA LEU A 187 12.75 -4.55 4.98
C LEU A 187 13.06 -4.74 6.47
N SER A 188 14.23 -4.28 6.88
CA SER A 188 14.54 -4.01 8.29
C SER A 188 13.75 -2.80 8.79
N VAL A 189 13.70 -2.61 10.10
CA VAL A 189 13.07 -1.44 10.74
C VAL A 189 13.68 -0.13 10.24
N HIS A 190 14.98 -0.10 10.01
CA HIS A 190 15.69 1.08 9.54
C HIS A 190 15.38 1.39 8.07
N GLU A 191 15.36 0.37 7.21
CA GLU A 191 15.01 0.52 5.79
C GLU A 191 13.56 0.97 5.62
N LEU A 192 12.63 0.42 6.40
CA LEU A 192 11.24 0.88 6.39
C LEU A 192 11.13 2.35 6.80
N SER A 193 11.85 2.78 7.85
CA SER A 193 11.86 4.18 8.27
C SER A 193 12.40 5.08 7.16
N GLN A 194 13.50 4.72 6.52
CA GLN A 194 14.05 5.46 5.37
C GLN A 194 13.10 5.51 4.18
N GLU A 195 12.43 4.41 3.88
CA GLU A 195 11.43 4.34 2.81
C GLU A 195 10.29 5.34 3.04
N VAL A 196 9.75 5.39 4.26
CA VAL A 196 8.69 6.34 4.65
C VAL A 196 9.18 7.78 4.56
N VAL A 197 10.38 8.07 5.09
CA VAL A 197 10.98 9.42 5.02
C VAL A 197 11.16 9.85 3.57
N THR A 198 11.70 8.99 2.72
CA THR A 198 11.92 9.27 1.29
C THR A 198 10.60 9.51 0.56
N ALA A 199 9.58 8.72 0.87
CA ALA A 199 8.27 8.86 0.26
C ALA A 199 7.60 10.21 0.58
N ILE A 200 7.78 10.70 1.81
CA ILE A 200 7.15 11.95 2.26
C ILE A 200 7.97 13.18 1.88
N THR A 201 9.30 13.10 1.91
CA THR A 201 10.17 14.27 1.70
C THR A 201 10.70 14.41 0.28
N GLY A 202 10.78 13.31 -0.47
CA GLY A 202 11.55 13.24 -1.72
C GLY A 202 10.74 13.10 -3.00
N ARG A 203 9.41 13.15 -2.98
CA ARG A 203 8.58 12.99 -4.21
C ARG A 203 7.61 14.13 -4.39
N PRO A 204 7.96 15.18 -5.16
CA PRO A 204 7.03 16.27 -5.48
C PRO A 204 5.93 15.86 -6.50
N GLU A 205 6.01 14.71 -7.15
CA GLU A 205 5.04 14.27 -8.16
C GLU A 205 4.44 12.90 -7.83
N LYS A 206 3.11 12.79 -7.91
CA LYS A 206 2.40 11.52 -7.90
C LYS A 206 2.81 10.73 -9.17
N ARG A 207 3.59 9.68 -9.00
CA ARG A 207 3.95 8.81 -10.11
C ARG A 207 3.28 7.46 -9.96
N LEU A 208 2.61 7.03 -11.01
CA LEU A 208 1.98 5.72 -11.09
C LEU A 208 3.05 4.63 -11.00
N VAL A 209 2.92 3.72 -10.03
CA VAL A 209 3.76 2.54 -9.91
C VAL A 209 3.10 1.38 -10.65
N MET A 210 3.77 0.88 -11.68
CA MET A 210 3.34 -0.30 -12.44
C MET A 210 3.82 -1.56 -11.71
N VAL A 211 2.89 -2.40 -11.27
CA VAL A 211 3.20 -3.69 -10.63
C VAL A 211 2.90 -4.81 -11.61
N PHE A 212 3.93 -5.50 -12.09
CA PHE A 212 3.76 -6.68 -12.93
C PHE A 212 3.90 -7.94 -12.08
N GLU A 213 2.82 -8.72 -12.00
CA GLU A 213 2.77 -9.89 -11.15
C GLU A 213 2.58 -11.16 -11.98
N SER A 214 3.37 -12.21 -11.72
CA SER A 214 3.13 -13.53 -12.27
C SER A 214 2.55 -14.47 -11.22
N PHE A 215 1.54 -15.28 -11.62
CA PHE A 215 0.92 -16.25 -10.73
C PHE A 215 0.57 -17.57 -11.46
N GLY A 216 0.32 -18.60 -10.66
CA GLY A 216 -0.21 -19.88 -11.15
C GLY A 216 -1.69 -20.03 -10.82
N PHE A 217 -2.54 -20.28 -11.81
CA PHE A 217 -3.97 -20.51 -11.58
C PHE A 217 -4.24 -21.66 -10.59
N LYS A 218 -3.34 -22.65 -10.50
CA LYS A 218 -3.43 -23.71 -9.49
C LYS A 218 -3.37 -23.22 -8.05
N ASN A 219 -2.79 -22.03 -7.84
CA ASN A 219 -2.61 -21.41 -6.51
C ASN A 219 -3.65 -20.31 -6.24
N GLY A 220 -4.66 -20.18 -7.12
CA GLY A 220 -5.69 -19.14 -7.04
C GLY A 220 -5.37 -17.88 -7.85
N ILE A 221 -6.41 -17.11 -8.16
CA ILE A 221 -6.33 -15.86 -8.93
C ILE A 221 -5.77 -14.75 -8.03
N ALA A 222 -5.04 -13.82 -8.62
CA ALA A 222 -4.61 -12.60 -7.97
C ALA A 222 -5.84 -11.70 -7.67
N LYS A 223 -6.17 -11.53 -6.40
CA LYS A 223 -7.39 -10.80 -5.98
C LYS A 223 -7.22 -9.27 -5.98
N ASP A 224 -5.98 -8.83 -5.95
CA ASP A 224 -5.54 -7.43 -5.89
C ASP A 224 -5.10 -6.88 -7.26
N ALA A 225 -5.35 -7.62 -8.35
CA ALA A 225 -5.01 -7.21 -9.70
C ALA A 225 -6.08 -6.29 -10.31
N ASP A 226 -5.63 -5.20 -10.95
CA ASP A 226 -6.48 -4.35 -11.79
C ASP A 226 -6.75 -5.01 -13.15
N PHE A 227 -5.71 -5.67 -13.69
CA PHE A 227 -5.80 -6.46 -14.93
C PHE A 227 -5.28 -7.87 -14.71
N VAL A 228 -6.00 -8.85 -15.24
CA VAL A 228 -5.57 -10.26 -15.21
C VAL A 228 -5.53 -10.82 -16.63
N PHE A 229 -4.36 -11.29 -17.05
CA PHE A 229 -4.13 -11.88 -18.37
C PHE A 229 -3.83 -13.36 -18.26
N ASP A 230 -4.51 -14.15 -19.07
CA ASP A 230 -4.35 -15.61 -19.10
C ASP A 230 -3.34 -16.03 -20.19
N ALA A 231 -2.20 -16.56 -19.79
CA ALA A 231 -1.16 -17.05 -20.70
C ALA A 231 -1.19 -18.58 -20.91
N ARG A 232 -2.24 -19.29 -20.51
CA ARG A 232 -2.29 -20.76 -20.58
C ARG A 232 -2.36 -21.32 -21.99
N PHE A 233 -2.88 -20.56 -22.95
CA PHE A 233 -2.99 -20.95 -24.37
C PHE A 233 -1.70 -20.83 -25.16
N LEU A 234 -0.69 -20.11 -24.61
CA LEU A 234 0.62 -19.94 -25.25
C LEU A 234 1.47 -21.22 -25.18
N PRO A 235 2.49 -21.37 -26.06
CA PRO A 235 3.43 -22.48 -26.02
C PRO A 235 3.99 -22.73 -24.63
N ASN A 236 4.10 -24.02 -24.25
CA ASN A 236 4.42 -24.38 -22.87
C ASN A 236 5.78 -25.08 -22.78
N PRO A 237 6.83 -24.43 -22.23
CA PRO A 237 8.16 -25.00 -22.07
C PRO A 237 8.17 -26.29 -21.25
N TYR A 238 7.19 -26.50 -20.40
CA TYR A 238 7.08 -27.72 -19.58
C TYR A 238 7.00 -29.01 -20.40
N TRP A 239 6.55 -28.96 -21.65
CA TRP A 239 6.51 -30.12 -22.54
C TRP A 239 7.91 -30.56 -22.99
N GLU A 240 8.90 -29.66 -22.99
CA GLU A 240 10.29 -29.97 -23.27
C GLU A 240 10.99 -30.41 -21.96
N LYS A 241 11.38 -31.69 -21.89
CA LYS A 241 11.99 -32.25 -20.69
C LYS A 241 13.18 -31.44 -20.12
N PRO A 242 14.11 -30.89 -20.93
CA PRO A 242 15.22 -30.09 -20.43
C PRO A 242 14.81 -28.77 -19.78
N LEU A 243 13.63 -28.21 -20.13
CA LEU A 243 13.20 -26.91 -19.66
C LEU A 243 12.35 -26.95 -18.37
N ARG A 244 11.97 -28.12 -17.91
CA ARG A 244 11.04 -28.29 -16.76
C ARG A 244 11.56 -27.73 -15.44
N SER A 245 12.88 -27.76 -15.22
CA SER A 245 13.53 -27.29 -14.00
C SER A 245 13.85 -25.81 -14.00
N TYR A 246 13.74 -25.15 -15.15
CA TYR A 246 13.98 -23.73 -15.31
C TYR A 246 12.71 -22.92 -15.08
N THR A 247 12.87 -21.62 -14.97
CA THR A 247 11.78 -20.63 -14.81
C THR A 247 11.73 -19.69 -16.02
N GLY A 248 10.74 -18.83 -16.08
CA GLY A 248 10.65 -17.78 -17.12
C GLY A 248 11.76 -16.73 -17.06
N LEU A 249 12.58 -16.72 -16.00
CA LEU A 249 13.74 -15.82 -15.87
C LEU A 249 15.03 -16.42 -16.47
N ASP A 250 15.05 -17.73 -16.67
CA ASP A 250 16.24 -18.44 -17.11
C ASP A 250 16.41 -18.40 -18.64
N GLU A 251 17.65 -18.25 -19.08
CA GLU A 251 17.99 -18.08 -20.51
C GLU A 251 17.45 -19.18 -21.44
N PRO A 252 17.50 -20.49 -21.08
CA PRO A 252 16.94 -21.53 -21.94
C PRO A 252 15.43 -21.38 -22.19
N VAL A 253 14.67 -20.85 -21.21
CA VAL A 253 13.25 -20.62 -21.35
C VAL A 253 12.96 -19.34 -22.13
N LYS A 254 13.78 -18.30 -21.98
CA LYS A 254 13.71 -17.09 -22.81
C LYS A 254 13.98 -17.41 -24.28
N GLU A 255 15.01 -18.22 -24.55
CA GLU A 255 15.34 -18.67 -25.91
C GLU A 255 14.21 -19.53 -26.52
N PHE A 256 13.53 -20.37 -25.71
CA PHE A 256 12.33 -21.07 -26.17
C PHE A 256 11.26 -20.09 -26.61
N PHE A 257 10.94 -19.06 -25.79
CA PHE A 257 9.88 -18.10 -26.12
C PHE A 257 10.24 -17.21 -27.31
N SER A 258 11.50 -16.83 -27.49
CA SER A 258 11.94 -16.01 -28.63
C SER A 258 11.70 -16.66 -30.01
N ARG A 259 11.54 -17.98 -30.04
CA ARG A 259 11.20 -18.74 -31.26
C ARG A 259 9.71 -18.76 -31.58
N HIS A 260 8.85 -18.21 -30.66
CA HIS A 260 7.41 -18.26 -30.79
C HIS A 260 6.81 -16.86 -30.90
N SER A 261 6.62 -16.37 -32.12
CA SER A 261 6.09 -15.03 -32.40
C SER A 261 4.72 -14.74 -31.73
N THR A 262 3.95 -15.78 -31.42
CA THR A 262 2.67 -15.65 -30.71
C THR A 262 2.85 -15.08 -29.31
N VAL A 263 3.99 -15.34 -28.66
CA VAL A 263 4.30 -14.82 -27.32
C VAL A 263 4.60 -13.32 -27.39
N ASP A 264 5.43 -12.92 -28.37
CA ASP A 264 5.73 -11.49 -28.60
C ASP A 264 4.47 -10.71 -29.01
N THR A 265 3.62 -11.31 -29.86
CA THR A 265 2.36 -10.70 -30.23
C THR A 265 1.48 -10.48 -29.00
N TYR A 266 1.39 -11.45 -28.11
CA TYR A 266 0.60 -11.33 -26.88
C TYR A 266 1.13 -10.25 -25.93
N ILE A 267 2.45 -10.17 -25.73
CA ILE A 267 3.10 -9.13 -24.95
C ILE A 267 2.79 -7.74 -25.54
N ASN A 268 2.88 -7.61 -26.88
CA ASN A 268 2.60 -6.35 -27.57
C ASN A 268 1.13 -5.92 -27.41
N GLN A 269 0.17 -6.85 -27.52
CA GLN A 269 -1.24 -6.56 -27.32
C GLN A 269 -1.56 -6.11 -25.88
N ILE A 270 -0.93 -6.72 -24.88
CA ILE A 270 -1.05 -6.27 -23.49
C ILE A 270 -0.47 -4.86 -23.34
N ASP A 271 0.71 -4.63 -23.91
CA ASP A 271 1.37 -3.32 -23.87
C ASP A 271 0.52 -2.23 -24.51
N GLU A 272 -0.03 -2.47 -25.70
CA GLU A 272 -0.93 -1.56 -26.40
C GLU A 272 -2.18 -1.22 -25.58
N LEU A 273 -2.81 -2.24 -24.98
CA LEU A 273 -3.97 -2.06 -24.12
C LEU A 273 -3.64 -1.18 -22.91
N LEU A 274 -2.54 -1.49 -22.22
CA LEU A 274 -2.13 -0.75 -21.03
C LEU A 274 -1.77 0.70 -21.38
N MET A 275 -1.02 0.92 -22.45
CA MET A 275 -0.63 2.26 -22.91
C MET A 275 -1.85 3.09 -23.34
N TYR A 276 -2.87 2.46 -23.92
CA TYR A 276 -4.10 3.13 -24.31
C TYR A 276 -4.83 3.73 -23.10
N TRP A 277 -4.96 2.95 -22.02
CA TRP A 277 -5.68 3.36 -20.80
C TRP A 277 -4.83 4.12 -19.78
N LEU A 278 -3.52 4.20 -19.98
CA LEU A 278 -2.58 4.71 -18.99
C LEU A 278 -2.92 6.15 -18.57
N ARG A 279 -3.27 7.02 -19.51
CA ARG A 279 -3.63 8.42 -19.22
C ARG A 279 -4.87 8.53 -18.33
N ASP A 280 -5.88 7.72 -18.61
CA ASP A 280 -7.13 7.73 -17.84
C ASP A 280 -6.89 7.18 -16.43
N ILE A 281 -6.01 6.16 -16.32
CA ILE A 281 -5.61 5.57 -15.04
C ILE A 281 -4.81 6.57 -14.20
N GLU A 282 -3.85 7.30 -14.81
CA GLU A 282 -3.09 8.36 -14.13
C GLU A 282 -3.99 9.50 -13.67
N SER A 283 -4.96 9.92 -14.51
CA SER A 283 -5.92 10.96 -14.17
C SER A 283 -6.90 10.56 -13.07
N SER A 284 -7.16 9.25 -12.89
CA SER A 284 -8.02 8.72 -11.83
C SER A 284 -7.40 8.75 -10.43
N ASN A 285 -6.25 9.42 -10.29
CA ASN A 285 -5.55 9.62 -9.01
C ASN A 285 -5.03 8.31 -8.37
N ARG A 286 -4.86 7.25 -9.16
CA ARG A 286 -4.28 5.98 -8.71
C ARG A 286 -2.77 6.07 -8.59
N SER A 287 -2.24 5.51 -7.52
CA SER A 287 -0.79 5.44 -7.30
C SER A 287 -0.19 4.11 -7.78
N TYR A 288 -1.03 3.10 -7.97
CA TYR A 288 -0.63 1.76 -8.41
C TYR A 288 -1.54 1.24 -9.51
N LEU A 289 -0.91 0.50 -10.43
CA LEU A 289 -1.58 -0.32 -11.41
C LEU A 289 -0.99 -1.73 -11.36
N THR A 290 -1.78 -2.69 -10.90
CA THR A 290 -1.34 -4.09 -10.78
C THR A 290 -1.82 -4.90 -11.98
N VAL A 291 -0.86 -5.37 -12.76
CA VAL A 291 -1.06 -6.20 -13.96
C VAL A 291 -0.59 -7.61 -13.66
N SER A 292 -1.52 -8.54 -13.53
CA SER A 292 -1.23 -9.94 -13.18
C SER A 292 -1.34 -10.86 -14.39
N ILE A 293 -0.31 -11.65 -14.62
CA ILE A 293 -0.25 -12.63 -15.70
C ILE A 293 -0.30 -14.04 -15.09
N GLY A 294 -1.26 -14.84 -15.53
CA GLY A 294 -1.48 -16.19 -15.03
C GLY A 294 -1.09 -17.27 -16.04
N CYS A 295 -0.39 -18.31 -15.57
CA CYS A 295 -0.27 -19.58 -16.29
C CYS A 295 -0.64 -20.75 -15.36
N THR A 296 -0.58 -21.99 -15.82
CA THR A 296 -1.01 -23.15 -15.00
C THR A 296 -0.25 -23.24 -13.67
N GLY A 297 1.09 -23.25 -13.73
CA GLY A 297 1.97 -23.43 -12.56
C GLY A 297 2.58 -22.14 -12.01
N GLY A 298 2.56 -21.03 -12.77
CA GLY A 298 3.15 -19.76 -12.36
C GLY A 298 4.68 -19.69 -12.44
N CYS A 299 5.34 -20.61 -13.19
CA CYS A 299 6.80 -20.69 -13.20
C CYS A 299 7.45 -20.31 -14.53
N HIS A 300 6.77 -20.44 -15.68
CA HIS A 300 7.38 -20.23 -17.01
C HIS A 300 6.73 -19.07 -17.76
N ARG A 301 5.58 -19.31 -18.44
CA ARG A 301 4.89 -18.35 -19.32
C ARG A 301 4.57 -17.02 -18.61
N SER A 302 3.90 -17.11 -17.46
CA SER A 302 3.52 -15.91 -16.70
C SER A 302 4.73 -15.14 -16.19
N VAL A 303 5.78 -15.83 -15.76
CA VAL A 303 7.02 -15.21 -15.27
C VAL A 303 7.73 -14.46 -16.41
N TYR A 304 7.91 -15.11 -17.56
CA TYR A 304 8.54 -14.50 -18.73
C TYR A 304 7.79 -13.24 -19.19
N ILE A 305 6.45 -13.32 -19.32
CA ILE A 305 5.65 -12.21 -19.81
C ILE A 305 5.64 -11.05 -18.80
N ALA A 306 5.46 -11.35 -17.51
CA ALA A 306 5.48 -10.32 -16.47
C ALA A 306 6.82 -9.59 -16.41
N GLN A 307 7.94 -10.33 -16.50
CA GLN A 307 9.28 -9.76 -16.55
C GLN A 307 9.50 -8.92 -17.82
N SER A 308 9.10 -9.43 -18.99
CA SER A 308 9.24 -8.71 -20.26
C SER A 308 8.48 -7.39 -20.29
N LEU A 309 7.25 -7.37 -19.73
CA LEU A 309 6.48 -6.14 -19.58
C LEU A 309 7.16 -5.20 -18.60
N ALA A 310 7.60 -5.70 -17.45
CA ALA A 310 8.27 -4.90 -16.44
C ALA A 310 9.53 -4.23 -16.97
N ASP A 311 10.38 -4.96 -17.67
CA ASP A 311 11.61 -4.42 -18.28
C ASP A 311 11.29 -3.34 -19.32
N ARG A 312 10.24 -3.54 -20.13
CA ARG A 312 9.78 -2.58 -21.14
C ARG A 312 9.29 -1.27 -20.50
N TYR A 313 8.50 -1.36 -19.42
CA TYR A 313 7.98 -0.16 -18.73
C TYR A 313 9.08 0.55 -17.93
N ASN A 314 9.98 -0.20 -17.32
CA ASN A 314 11.17 0.37 -16.68
C ASN A 314 12.04 1.14 -17.69
N GLY A 315 12.27 0.58 -18.88
CA GLY A 315 12.98 1.23 -19.98
C GLY A 315 12.29 2.52 -20.50
N ARG A 316 10.98 2.68 -20.26
CA ARG A 316 10.21 3.90 -20.57
C ARG A 316 10.20 4.92 -19.44
N GLY A 317 10.87 4.66 -18.33
CA GLY A 317 10.96 5.57 -17.18
C GLY A 317 9.80 5.50 -16.20
N PHE A 318 8.99 4.44 -16.25
CA PHE A 318 7.96 4.20 -15.21
C PHE A 318 8.58 3.61 -13.94
N TYR A 319 7.96 3.87 -12.80
CA TYR A 319 8.27 3.12 -11.58
C TYR A 319 7.68 1.73 -11.69
N VAL A 320 8.52 0.71 -11.64
CA VAL A 320 8.11 -0.67 -11.87
C VAL A 320 8.47 -1.55 -10.69
N GLN A 321 7.51 -2.36 -10.26
CA GLN A 321 7.73 -3.48 -9.33
C GLN A 321 7.38 -4.79 -10.03
N VAL A 322 8.18 -5.82 -9.79
CA VAL A 322 7.92 -7.17 -10.31
C VAL A 322 7.72 -8.12 -9.15
N ARG A 323 6.67 -8.94 -9.23
CA ARG A 323 6.36 -9.98 -8.25
C ARG A 323 6.16 -11.32 -8.94
N HIS A 324 6.93 -12.33 -8.57
CA HIS A 324 6.74 -13.69 -9.05
C HIS A 324 6.24 -14.58 -7.91
N ARG A 325 4.90 -14.60 -7.72
CA ARG A 325 4.26 -15.27 -6.55
C ARG A 325 4.65 -16.73 -6.40
N SER A 326 4.72 -17.48 -7.50
CA SER A 326 5.05 -18.91 -7.45
C SER A 326 6.54 -19.19 -7.24
N LEU A 327 7.39 -18.17 -7.38
CA LEU A 327 8.83 -18.27 -7.15
C LEU A 327 9.25 -17.58 -5.84
N ASN A 328 8.33 -16.91 -5.14
CA ASN A 328 8.60 -16.06 -3.96
C ASN A 328 9.66 -14.98 -4.23
N ILE A 329 9.66 -14.41 -5.44
CA ILE A 329 10.59 -13.35 -5.86
C ILE A 329 9.81 -12.03 -5.97
N ASN A 330 10.25 -11.03 -5.21
CA ASN A 330 9.82 -9.65 -5.32
C ASN A 330 11.04 -8.79 -5.64
N ALA A 331 10.99 -8.02 -6.71
CA ALA A 331 12.07 -7.13 -7.09
C ALA A 331 11.52 -5.76 -7.47
N ARG A 332 12.23 -4.69 -7.04
CA ARG A 332 12.08 -3.34 -7.57
C ARG A 332 13.12 -3.15 -8.65
N LEU A 333 12.71 -2.69 -9.81
CA LEU A 333 13.64 -2.31 -10.86
C LEU A 333 14.06 -0.86 -10.60
N GLU A 334 15.37 -0.67 -10.39
CA GLU A 334 15.95 0.67 -10.31
C GLU A 334 15.85 1.34 -11.68
N HIS A 335 15.51 2.64 -11.70
CA HIS A 335 15.48 3.39 -12.94
C HIS A 335 16.85 3.35 -13.62
N ALA A 336 16.91 2.84 -14.84
CA ALA A 336 17.97 3.20 -15.74
C ALA A 336 17.86 4.72 -15.98
N ALA A 337 18.82 5.50 -15.48
CA ALA A 337 18.89 6.93 -15.78
C ALA A 337 18.83 7.11 -17.30
N PRO A 338 18.01 8.04 -17.82
CA PRO A 338 18.02 8.29 -19.26
C PRO A 338 19.42 8.70 -19.64
N SER A 339 20.03 7.91 -20.52
CA SER A 339 21.30 8.28 -21.16
C SER A 339 21.06 9.55 -21.97
N HIS A 340 21.71 10.64 -21.52
CA HIS A 340 21.74 11.93 -22.20
C HIS A 340 22.38 11.82 -23.57
#